data_49affacf02081661cc527df85317f796
#
_entry.id   49affacf02081661cc527df85317f796
#
_cell.length_a   1.000
_cell.length_b   1.000
_cell.length_c   1.000
_cell.angle_alpha   90.00
_cell.angle_beta   90.00
_cell.angle_gamma   90.00
#
_symmetry.space_group_name_H-M   'P 1'
#
loop_
_entity.id
_entity.type
_entity.pdbx_description
1 polymer ?
#
loop_
_entity_poly.entity_id
_entity_poly.type
_entity_poly.pdbx_seq_one_letter_code
_entity_poly.pdbx_strand_id
1 'polypeptide(L)'
;LNKEIKNGDLVAIKIHFGELGNYGFIKPIFVRQIVDLVKELWGKPFLTDSNTLYKGSRSNAINHINTAIYNGFSYASMDCPIVIADGIKGQYFYEIPVNLKHFKTVEIRGAIIDSDFLIALTHFKGHLSAGFGGSIKNIGMGCASRTGR
;
A
#
# COMPACT_ATOMS: atom_id res chain seq x y z
N LEU A 1 -7.44 5.51 -16.28
CA LEU A 1 -7.28 4.07 -15.99
C LEU A 1 -7.49 3.23 -17.25
N ASN A 2 -8.57 3.40 -18.01
CA ASN A 2 -8.88 2.55 -19.19
C ASN A 2 -7.79 2.53 -20.30
N LYS A 3 -6.90 3.51 -20.35
CA LYS A 3 -5.79 3.56 -21.33
C LYS A 3 -4.45 3.10 -20.76
N GLU A 4 -4.38 2.92 -19.45
CA GLU A 4 -3.12 2.71 -18.73
C GLU A 4 -3.00 1.27 -18.20
N ILE A 5 -4.10 0.67 -17.72
CA ILE A 5 -4.11 -0.71 -17.24
C ILE A 5 -4.34 -1.64 -18.43
N LYS A 6 -3.43 -2.57 -18.64
CA LYS A 6 -3.49 -3.59 -19.68
C LYS A 6 -4.04 -4.89 -19.13
N ASN A 7 -4.53 -5.73 -20.04
CA ASN A 7 -5.00 -7.06 -19.66
C ASN A 7 -3.85 -7.88 -19.02
N GLY A 8 -4.12 -8.35 -17.82
CA GLY A 8 -3.21 -9.18 -17.04
C GLY A 8 -2.26 -8.42 -16.12
N ASP A 9 -2.20 -7.08 -16.18
CA ASP A 9 -1.37 -6.26 -15.32
C ASP A 9 -1.61 -6.56 -13.83
N LEU A 10 -0.54 -6.70 -13.07
CA LEU A 10 -0.56 -6.75 -11.61
C LEU A 10 -0.74 -5.34 -11.06
N VAL A 11 -1.92 -5.05 -10.50
CA VAL A 11 -2.28 -3.71 -10.04
C VAL A 11 -2.22 -3.62 -8.53
N ALA A 12 -1.21 -2.92 -8.01
CA ALA A 12 -1.06 -2.64 -6.59
C ALA A 12 -2.01 -1.50 -6.18
N ILE A 13 -3.00 -1.80 -5.35
CA ILE A 13 -3.86 -0.78 -4.73
C ILE A 13 -3.29 -0.47 -3.35
N LYS A 14 -2.49 0.60 -3.28
CA LYS A 14 -1.83 1.05 -2.04
C LYS A 14 -2.82 1.82 -1.18
N ILE A 15 -3.13 1.26 -0.04
CA ILE A 15 -3.98 1.89 0.98
C ILE A 15 -3.27 1.90 2.34
N HIS A 16 -3.87 2.55 3.32
CA HIS A 16 -3.56 2.39 4.73
C HIS A 16 -4.67 1.55 5.35
N PHE A 17 -4.37 0.32 5.79
CA PHE A 17 -5.37 -0.60 6.34
C PHE A 17 -5.99 -0.15 7.68
N GLY A 18 -5.51 0.96 8.25
CA GLY A 18 -5.93 1.44 9.57
C GLY A 18 -5.12 0.82 10.72
N GLU A 19 -5.29 1.37 11.89
CA GLU A 19 -4.81 0.80 13.16
C GLU A 19 -5.99 0.16 13.89
N LEU A 20 -5.73 -0.83 14.75
CA LEU A 20 -6.78 -1.41 15.58
C LEU A 20 -7.40 -0.34 16.48
N GLY A 21 -8.74 -0.27 16.48
CA GLY A 21 -9.49 0.71 17.25
C GLY A 21 -9.53 2.14 16.67
N ASN A 22 -8.95 2.37 15.50
CA ASN A 22 -8.98 3.66 14.81
C ASN A 22 -9.81 3.55 13.53
N TYR A 23 -10.72 4.50 13.32
CA TYR A 23 -11.64 4.54 12.19
C TYR A 23 -11.20 5.51 11.06
N GLY A 24 -10.05 6.18 11.20
CA GLY A 24 -9.52 7.17 10.25
C GLY A 24 -8.82 6.54 9.05
N PHE A 25 -9.48 5.65 8.32
CA PHE A 25 -8.99 5.02 7.09
C PHE A 25 -10.14 4.90 6.07
N ILE A 26 -9.80 4.72 4.79
CA ILE A 26 -10.79 4.49 3.73
C ILE A 26 -11.52 3.18 4.01
N LYS A 27 -12.86 3.25 4.04
CA LYS A 27 -13.67 2.07 4.37
C LYS A 27 -13.63 1.03 3.24
N PRO A 28 -13.70 -0.28 3.58
CA PRO A 28 -13.65 -1.37 2.62
C PRO A 28 -14.60 -1.23 1.43
N ILE A 29 -15.81 -0.72 1.66
CA ILE A 29 -16.82 -0.53 0.60
C ILE A 29 -16.33 0.39 -0.55
N PHE A 30 -15.53 1.42 -0.25
CA PHE A 30 -14.97 2.29 -1.28
C PHE A 30 -13.77 1.66 -1.98
N VAL A 31 -12.96 0.92 -1.23
CA VAL A 31 -11.81 0.18 -1.78
C VAL A 31 -12.29 -0.91 -2.74
N ARG A 32 -13.38 -1.61 -2.39
CA ARG A 32 -13.98 -2.64 -3.23
C ARG A 32 -14.37 -2.09 -4.62
N GLN A 33 -14.93 -0.90 -4.71
CA GLN A 33 -15.27 -0.29 -6.00
C GLN A 33 -14.06 -0.11 -6.92
N ILE A 34 -12.89 0.23 -6.35
CA ILE A 34 -11.65 0.32 -7.12
C ILE A 34 -11.14 -1.06 -7.55
N VAL A 35 -11.26 -2.06 -6.68
CA VAL A 35 -10.93 -3.45 -7.02
C VAL A 35 -11.78 -3.94 -8.20
N ASP A 36 -13.10 -3.72 -8.14
CA ASP A 36 -14.02 -4.13 -9.18
C ASP A 36 -13.71 -3.42 -10.51
N LEU A 37 -13.45 -2.11 -10.47
CA LEU A 37 -13.04 -1.34 -11.64
C LEU A 37 -11.75 -1.88 -12.29
N VAL A 38 -10.74 -2.24 -11.48
CA VAL A 38 -9.50 -2.84 -12.00
C VAL A 38 -9.77 -4.17 -12.69
N LYS A 39 -10.65 -5.00 -12.11
CA LYS A 39 -11.04 -6.28 -12.72
C LYS A 39 -11.85 -6.11 -14.02
N GLU A 40 -12.73 -5.12 -14.08
CA GLU A 40 -13.45 -4.75 -15.31
C GLU A 40 -12.50 -4.35 -16.44
N LEU A 41 -11.34 -3.80 -16.10
CA LEU A 41 -10.25 -3.47 -17.02
C LEU A 41 -9.29 -4.65 -17.30
N TRP A 42 -9.64 -5.85 -16.85
CA TRP A 42 -8.85 -7.08 -16.99
C TRP A 42 -7.50 -7.04 -16.25
N GLY A 43 -7.29 -6.10 -15.31
CA GLY A 43 -6.17 -6.08 -14.40
C GLY A 43 -6.34 -7.12 -13.27
N LYS A 44 -5.25 -7.45 -12.62
CA LYS A 44 -5.19 -8.35 -11.45
C LYS A 44 -4.89 -7.53 -10.19
N PRO A 45 -5.91 -7.03 -9.47
CA PRO A 45 -5.70 -6.18 -8.30
C PRO A 45 -5.23 -6.98 -7.10
N PHE A 46 -4.41 -6.33 -6.28
CA PHE A 46 -4.14 -6.73 -4.90
C PHE A 46 -4.05 -5.50 -4.00
N LEU A 47 -4.49 -5.64 -2.75
CA LEU A 47 -4.36 -4.59 -1.76
C LEU A 47 -2.98 -4.66 -1.12
N THR A 48 -2.37 -3.51 -0.89
CA THR A 48 -1.04 -3.45 -0.30
C THR A 48 -0.85 -2.28 0.67
N ASP A 49 -0.04 -2.52 1.66
CA ASP A 49 0.60 -1.55 2.55
C ASP A 49 1.95 -2.13 2.98
N SER A 50 2.64 -1.48 3.86
CA SER A 50 3.95 -1.88 4.33
C SER A 50 4.05 -1.90 5.85
N ASN A 51 4.91 -2.75 6.38
CA ASN A 51 5.15 -2.86 7.81
C ASN A 51 5.62 -1.52 8.40
N THR A 52 5.19 -1.22 9.62
CA THR A 52 5.58 0.01 10.32
C THR A 52 6.98 -0.10 10.91
N LEU A 53 7.64 1.06 11.11
CA LEU A 53 8.90 1.14 11.85
C LEU A 53 8.69 0.93 13.36
N TYR A 54 7.61 1.49 13.88
CA TYR A 54 7.25 1.38 15.29
C TYR A 54 6.63 0.02 15.61
N LYS A 55 6.75 -0.39 16.87
CA LYS A 55 6.09 -1.58 17.40
C LYS A 55 4.58 -1.37 17.41
N GLY A 56 3.82 -2.40 17.04
CA GLY A 56 2.36 -2.34 16.98
C GLY A 56 1.78 -3.46 16.12
N SER A 57 0.49 -3.36 15.87
CA SER A 57 -0.29 -4.37 15.13
C SER A 57 0.07 -4.48 13.65
N ARG A 58 0.94 -3.62 13.13
CA ARG A 58 1.41 -3.62 11.74
C ARG A 58 2.93 -3.71 11.60
N SER A 59 3.64 -4.19 12.63
CA SER A 59 5.11 -4.26 12.65
C SER A 59 5.71 -5.43 11.84
N ASN A 60 4.90 -6.40 11.46
CA ASN A 60 5.24 -7.52 10.59
C ASN A 60 4.02 -7.93 9.76
N ALA A 61 4.23 -8.65 8.66
CA ALA A 61 3.15 -8.97 7.72
C ALA A 61 2.02 -9.79 8.35
N ILE A 62 2.30 -10.70 9.27
CA ILE A 62 1.28 -11.55 9.89
C ILE A 62 0.30 -10.68 10.71
N ASN A 63 0.84 -9.85 11.60
CA ASN A 63 0.03 -8.95 12.40
C ASN A 63 -0.66 -7.88 11.54
N HIS A 64 0.00 -7.42 10.49
CA HIS A 64 -0.54 -6.43 9.58
C HIS A 64 -1.74 -6.94 8.78
N ILE A 65 -1.65 -8.18 8.26
CA ILE A 65 -2.78 -8.84 7.57
C ILE A 65 -3.94 -9.06 8.55
N ASN A 66 -3.66 -9.53 9.77
CA ASN A 66 -4.70 -9.67 10.80
C ASN A 66 -5.38 -8.33 11.09
N THR A 67 -4.61 -7.23 11.21
CA THR A 67 -5.14 -5.88 11.41
C THR A 67 -6.04 -5.46 10.24
N ALA A 68 -5.61 -5.73 9.01
CA ALA A 68 -6.42 -5.46 7.82
C ALA A 68 -7.74 -6.23 7.87
N ILE A 69 -7.71 -7.52 8.22
CA ILE A 69 -8.91 -8.36 8.34
C ILE A 69 -9.85 -7.82 9.42
N TYR A 70 -9.34 -7.46 10.61
CA TYR A 70 -10.17 -6.86 11.68
C TYR A 70 -10.79 -5.53 11.27
N ASN A 71 -10.14 -4.77 10.39
CA ASN A 71 -10.66 -3.52 9.83
C ASN A 71 -11.57 -3.73 8.61
N GLY A 72 -11.91 -4.99 8.29
CA GLY A 72 -12.87 -5.38 7.26
C GLY A 72 -12.27 -5.64 5.88
N PHE A 73 -10.95 -5.64 5.74
CA PHE A 73 -10.26 -6.01 4.50
C PHE A 73 -9.92 -7.51 4.53
N SER A 74 -10.65 -8.30 3.77
CA SER A 74 -10.41 -9.73 3.60
C SER A 74 -10.63 -10.12 2.15
N TYR A 75 -10.21 -11.31 1.75
CA TYR A 75 -10.51 -11.78 0.40
C TYR A 75 -12.02 -11.81 0.15
N ALA A 76 -12.81 -12.24 1.13
CA ALA A 76 -14.26 -12.31 1.01
C ALA A 76 -14.93 -10.93 0.78
N SER A 77 -14.42 -9.88 1.41
CA SER A 77 -14.95 -8.52 1.27
C SER A 77 -14.39 -7.79 0.05
N MET A 78 -13.11 -8.04 -0.30
CA MET A 78 -12.39 -7.31 -1.34
C MET A 78 -12.33 -8.04 -2.68
N ASP A 79 -12.53 -9.36 -2.69
CA ASP A 79 -12.37 -10.21 -3.87
C ASP A 79 -10.98 -10.05 -4.55
N CYS A 80 -9.96 -9.76 -3.75
CA CYS A 80 -8.56 -9.73 -4.17
C CYS A 80 -7.64 -10.03 -2.97
N PRO A 81 -6.41 -10.49 -3.22
CA PRO A 81 -5.46 -10.79 -2.15
C PRO A 81 -4.92 -9.53 -1.47
N ILE A 82 -4.42 -9.70 -0.24
CA ILE A 82 -3.61 -8.72 0.48
C ILE A 82 -2.15 -9.17 0.41
N VAL A 83 -1.28 -8.29 -0.05
CA VAL A 83 0.17 -8.52 -0.11
C VAL A 83 0.86 -7.41 0.67
N ILE A 84 1.62 -7.74 1.72
CA ILE A 84 2.43 -6.76 2.43
C ILE A 84 3.71 -6.52 1.65
N ALA A 85 3.88 -5.28 1.17
CA ALA A 85 4.81 -4.93 0.10
C ALA A 85 6.29 -5.17 0.41
N ASP A 86 6.67 -5.22 1.68
CA ASP A 86 8.04 -5.41 2.15
C ASP A 86 8.29 -6.80 2.78
N GLY A 87 7.38 -7.75 2.54
CA GLY A 87 7.50 -9.11 3.04
C GLY A 87 7.25 -9.24 4.54
N ILE A 88 7.60 -10.41 5.11
CA ILE A 88 7.21 -10.76 6.48
C ILE A 88 7.80 -9.78 7.51
N LYS A 89 9.09 -9.44 7.39
CA LYS A 89 9.83 -8.62 8.37
C LYS A 89 10.21 -7.22 7.87
N GLY A 90 9.73 -6.81 6.69
CA GLY A 90 10.05 -5.52 6.11
C GLY A 90 11.42 -5.44 5.44
N GLN A 91 11.91 -6.57 4.91
CA GLN A 91 13.24 -6.69 4.30
C GLN A 91 13.20 -6.89 2.77
N TYR A 92 12.01 -6.93 2.18
CA TYR A 92 11.85 -7.07 0.74
C TYR A 92 11.75 -5.70 0.07
N PHE A 93 12.85 -5.25 -0.55
CA PHE A 93 12.94 -3.99 -1.27
C PHE A 93 14.02 -4.06 -2.36
N TYR A 94 13.95 -3.14 -3.31
CA TYR A 94 14.95 -2.90 -4.35
C TYR A 94 15.59 -1.52 -4.14
N GLU A 95 16.90 -1.44 -4.36
CA GLU A 95 17.60 -0.18 -4.48
C GLU A 95 17.48 0.35 -5.91
N ILE A 96 16.88 1.53 -6.06
CA ILE A 96 16.68 2.18 -7.34
C ILE A 96 17.63 3.38 -7.44
N PRO A 97 18.53 3.41 -8.44
CA PRO A 97 19.39 4.55 -8.65
C PRO A 97 18.56 5.78 -9.07
N VAL A 98 18.83 6.92 -8.42
CA VAL A 98 18.20 8.20 -8.73
C VAL A 98 19.28 9.29 -8.83
N ASN A 99 19.11 10.22 -9.73
CA ASN A 99 20.05 11.32 -9.86
C ASN A 99 19.49 12.61 -9.22
N LEU A 100 19.25 12.54 -7.89
CA LEU A 100 18.74 13.67 -7.12
C LEU A 100 19.86 14.40 -6.37
N LYS A 101 19.61 15.66 -6.01
CA LYS A 101 20.59 16.51 -5.32
C LYS A 101 21.14 15.87 -4.05
N HIS A 102 20.28 15.23 -3.25
CA HIS A 102 20.63 14.70 -1.92
C HIS A 102 20.65 13.17 -1.86
N PHE A 103 20.11 12.47 -2.87
CA PHE A 103 20.00 11.02 -2.89
C PHE A 103 20.55 10.45 -4.19
N LYS A 104 21.34 9.40 -4.09
CA LYS A 104 21.88 8.65 -5.25
C LYS A 104 21.06 7.38 -5.52
N THR A 105 20.50 6.81 -4.45
CA THR A 105 19.60 5.65 -4.50
C THR A 105 18.39 5.90 -3.62
N VAL A 106 17.29 5.24 -3.91
CA VAL A 106 16.11 5.12 -3.05
C VAL A 106 15.73 3.66 -2.95
N GLU A 107 15.31 3.25 -1.76
CA GLU A 107 14.88 1.89 -1.51
C GLU A 107 13.35 1.81 -1.62
N ILE A 108 12.86 1.09 -2.62
CA ILE A 108 11.43 0.90 -2.86
C ILE A 108 11.04 -0.55 -2.56
N ARG A 109 9.91 -0.75 -1.93
CA ARG A 109 9.40 -2.06 -1.51
C ARG A 109 9.14 -2.97 -2.69
N GLY A 110 9.48 -4.26 -2.51
CA GLY A 110 9.50 -5.23 -3.60
C GLY A 110 8.17 -5.37 -4.32
N ALA A 111 7.07 -5.62 -3.62
CA ALA A 111 5.78 -5.81 -4.29
C ALA A 111 5.25 -4.54 -5.02
N ILE A 112 5.77 -3.35 -4.70
CA ILE A 112 5.47 -2.14 -5.46
C ILE A 112 6.23 -2.13 -6.79
N ILE A 113 7.51 -2.50 -6.77
CA ILE A 113 8.33 -2.58 -7.99
C ILE A 113 7.88 -3.73 -8.89
N ASP A 114 7.45 -4.85 -8.31
CA ASP A 114 6.98 -6.03 -9.05
C ASP A 114 5.59 -5.83 -9.66
N SER A 115 4.87 -4.76 -9.30
CA SER A 115 3.57 -4.43 -9.90
C SER A 115 3.74 -3.64 -11.19
N ASP A 116 2.82 -3.87 -12.15
CA ASP A 116 2.80 -3.15 -13.43
C ASP A 116 2.15 -1.78 -13.29
N PHE A 117 1.26 -1.63 -12.31
CA PHE A 117 0.53 -0.39 -12.08
C PHE A 117 0.26 -0.15 -10.58
N LEU A 118 0.40 1.10 -10.13
CA LEU A 118 0.17 1.51 -8.75
C LEU A 118 -1.00 2.50 -8.65
N ILE A 119 -2.01 2.16 -7.86
CA ILE A 119 -3.10 3.06 -7.46
C ILE A 119 -2.92 3.43 -5.99
N ALA A 120 -2.67 4.70 -5.69
CA ALA A 120 -2.64 5.18 -4.31
C ALA A 120 -4.02 5.70 -3.89
N LEU A 121 -4.72 4.92 -3.07
CA LEU A 121 -6.02 5.30 -2.53
C LEU A 121 -5.84 5.79 -1.09
N THR A 122 -6.13 7.07 -0.85
CA THR A 122 -5.69 7.75 0.35
C THR A 122 -6.81 8.46 1.10
N HIS A 123 -6.88 8.20 2.40
CA HIS A 123 -7.68 9.00 3.33
C HIS A 123 -6.92 10.29 3.67
N PHE A 124 -7.46 11.44 3.28
CA PHE A 124 -6.90 12.75 3.63
C PHE A 124 -7.23 13.09 5.08
N LYS A 125 -6.21 13.44 5.87
CA LYS A 125 -6.36 13.75 7.30
C LYS A 125 -5.27 14.68 7.81
N GLY A 126 -5.48 15.30 8.97
CA GLY A 126 -4.44 15.99 9.73
C GLY A 126 -3.31 15.03 10.16
N HIS A 127 -2.09 15.55 10.27
CA HIS A 127 -0.92 14.80 10.73
C HIS A 127 0.00 15.67 11.58
N LEU A 128 0.37 15.20 12.78
CA LEU A 128 1.13 15.96 13.76
C LEU A 128 2.47 16.50 13.22
N SER A 129 3.25 15.66 12.55
CA SER A 129 4.60 16.03 12.06
C SER A 129 4.60 16.66 10.66
N ALA A 130 3.62 16.34 9.80
CA ALA A 130 3.60 16.76 8.40
C ALA A 130 2.47 17.77 8.08
N GLY A 131 1.76 18.27 9.09
CA GLY A 131 0.58 19.11 8.94
C GLY A 131 -0.62 18.32 8.43
N PHE A 132 -0.50 17.64 7.30
CA PHE A 132 -1.54 16.72 6.79
C PHE A 132 -0.95 15.45 6.18
N GLY A 133 -1.76 14.40 6.09
CA GLY A 133 -1.46 13.15 5.39
C GLY A 133 -2.37 13.00 4.18
N GLY A 134 -1.76 12.87 3.00
CA GLY A 134 -2.42 12.66 1.71
C GLY A 134 -1.64 11.65 0.88
N SER A 135 -1.85 11.64 -0.46
CA SER A 135 -1.24 10.66 -1.35
C SER A 135 0.29 10.72 -1.34
N ILE A 136 0.89 11.91 -1.31
CA ILE A 136 2.36 12.06 -1.23
C ILE A 136 2.91 11.33 0.00
N LYS A 137 2.29 11.54 1.18
CA LYS A 137 2.71 10.85 2.40
C LYS A 137 2.43 9.35 2.34
N ASN A 138 1.28 8.94 1.82
CA ASN A 138 0.92 7.53 1.68
C ASN A 138 1.92 6.78 0.79
N ILE A 139 2.33 7.38 -0.32
CA ILE A 139 3.36 6.81 -1.21
C ILE A 139 4.73 6.90 -0.56
N GLY A 140 5.17 8.09 -0.13
CA GLY A 140 6.51 8.31 0.41
C GLY A 140 6.84 7.41 1.61
N MET A 141 5.89 7.27 2.55
CA MET A 141 6.09 6.38 3.70
C MET A 141 5.71 4.92 3.42
N GLY A 142 4.74 4.69 2.56
CA GLY A 142 4.22 3.35 2.31
C GLY A 142 4.95 2.58 1.23
N CYS A 143 5.66 3.22 0.31
CA CYS A 143 6.44 2.56 -0.72
C CYS A 143 7.95 2.55 -0.44
N ALA A 144 8.47 3.45 0.42
CA ALA A 144 9.86 3.42 0.83
C ALA A 144 10.16 2.28 1.82
N SER A 145 11.37 1.73 1.79
CA SER A 145 11.82 0.69 2.71
C SER A 145 11.86 1.17 4.18
N ARG A 146 12.12 0.27 5.11
CA ARG A 146 12.29 0.64 6.53
C ARG A 146 13.53 1.50 6.76
N THR A 147 14.58 1.26 6.01
CA THR A 147 15.86 1.98 6.08
C THR A 147 15.84 3.29 5.29
N GLY A 148 14.99 3.40 4.28
CA GLY A 148 14.81 4.59 3.45
C GLY A 148 13.79 5.62 3.94
N ARG A 149 13.26 5.46 5.16
CA ARG A 149 12.25 6.37 5.76
C ARG A 149 12.87 7.45 6.63
#